data_3363ba90f27797833265afb07537a5c5
#
_entry.id   3363ba90f27797833265afb07537a5c5
#
_cell.length_a   1.000
_cell.length_b   1.000
_cell.length_c   1.000
_cell.angle_alpha   90.00
_cell.angle_beta   90.00
_cell.angle_gamma   90.00
#
_symmetry.space_group_name_H-M   'P 1'
#
loop_
_entity.id
_entity.type
_entity.pdbx_description
1 polymer ?
#
loop_
_entity_poly.entity_id
_entity_poly.type
_entity_poly.pdbx_seq_one_letter_code
_entity_poly.pdbx_strand_id
1 'polypeptide(L)'
;MASGSNGRYILLISVHGLIRSHELELGRDADTGGQTKYVVDLARALGERDDVDRVDLVTRRLVDSSVSDDYAQPLESLSGKADIVRIDAGPEEYIPKEQLWDHLDSLTDNLVNWLNEQPRM
;
A
#
# COMPACT_ATOMS: atom_id res chain seq x y z
N MET A 1 -19.71 -9.23 -15.38
CA MET A 1 -19.64 -9.01 -15.06
C MET A 1 -19.62 -8.81 -14.45
N ALA A 2 -19.28 -8.58 -14.40
CA ALA A 2 -19.13 -8.44 -13.64
C ALA A 2 -19.69 -8.38 -13.02
N SER A 3 -19.64 -9.05 -13.27
CA SER A 3 -20.35 -9.11 -12.84
C SER A 3 -20.92 -8.20 -12.58
N GLY A 4 -20.93 -7.99 -13.48
CA GLY A 4 -21.84 -7.07 -13.08
C GLY A 4 -21.83 -6.80 -11.69
N SER A 5 -20.76 -6.80 -11.22
CA SER A 5 -20.60 -6.49 -9.83
C SER A 5 -21.08 -5.08 -9.57
N ASN A 6 -21.84 -4.91 -8.52
CA ASN A 6 -22.17 -3.61 -7.96
C ASN A 6 -21.20 -3.22 -6.86
N GLY A 7 -20.12 -3.97 -6.69
CA GLY A 7 -19.14 -3.73 -5.67
C GLY A 7 -18.26 -2.53 -5.96
N ARG A 8 -17.58 -2.07 -4.95
CA ARG A 8 -16.73 -0.89 -5.01
C ARG A 8 -15.27 -1.29 -5.06
N TYR A 9 -14.50 -0.46 -5.76
CA TYR A 9 -13.05 -0.50 -5.68
C TYR A 9 -12.61 0.56 -4.67
N ILE A 10 -11.78 0.18 -3.72
CA ILE A 10 -11.28 1.10 -2.70
C ILE A 10 -9.77 1.16 -2.80
N LEU A 11 -9.25 2.37 -2.92
CA LEU A 11 -7.82 2.65 -2.95
C LEU A 11 -7.45 3.38 -1.67
N LEU A 12 -6.59 2.77 -0.87
CA LEU A 12 -6.05 3.39 0.33
C LEU A 12 -4.59 3.75 0.05
N ILE A 13 -4.16 4.93 0.46
CA ILE A 13 -2.79 5.37 0.23
C ILE A 13 -2.15 5.70 1.57
N SER A 14 -1.03 5.03 1.88
CA SER A 14 -0.23 5.29 3.06
C SER A 14 1.24 5.33 2.64
N VAL A 15 1.74 6.52 2.39
CA VAL A 15 3.05 6.71 1.74
C VAL A 15 4.20 6.31 2.66
N HIS A 16 4.09 6.56 3.95
CA HIS A 16 5.17 6.32 4.90
C HIS A 16 4.84 5.17 5.84
N GLY A 17 5.88 4.43 6.22
CA GLY A 17 5.75 3.33 7.17
C GLY A 17 6.20 2.01 6.55
N LEU A 18 6.42 1.03 7.42
CA LEU A 18 6.83 -0.31 7.02
C LEU A 18 5.57 -1.19 6.99
N ILE A 19 4.95 -1.24 5.84
CA ILE A 19 3.65 -1.89 5.66
C ILE A 19 3.83 -3.23 4.97
N ARG A 20 3.40 -4.29 5.64
CA ARG A 20 3.37 -5.66 5.09
C ARG A 20 2.24 -6.45 5.75
N SER A 21 1.97 -7.64 5.24
CA SER A 21 0.80 -8.41 5.65
C SER A 21 0.95 -9.08 7.02
N HIS A 22 2.18 -9.20 7.52
CA HIS A 22 2.49 -9.96 8.74
C HIS A 22 3.63 -9.31 9.49
N GLU A 23 3.75 -9.64 10.79
CA GLU A 23 4.87 -9.22 11.65
C GLU A 23 5.15 -7.73 11.50
N LEU A 24 4.11 -6.90 11.68
CA LEU A 24 4.24 -5.46 11.57
C LEU A 24 5.32 -4.95 12.54
N GLU A 25 6.18 -4.06 12.05
CA GLU A 25 7.28 -3.52 12.84
C GLU A 25 6.81 -2.32 13.66
N LEU A 26 5.89 -2.58 14.57
CA LEU A 26 5.33 -1.56 15.46
C LEU A 26 6.43 -1.07 16.40
N GLY A 27 6.54 0.24 16.53
CA GLY A 27 7.51 0.86 17.41
C GLY A 27 8.90 1.06 16.81
N ARG A 28 9.15 0.57 15.60
CA ARG A 28 10.41 0.85 14.92
C ARG A 28 10.57 2.33 14.65
N ASP A 29 9.45 2.97 14.32
CA ASP A 29 9.36 4.40 14.12
C ASP A 29 8.20 4.89 14.96
N ALA A 30 8.46 5.77 15.89
CA ALA A 30 7.46 6.21 16.86
C ALA A 30 6.24 6.84 16.20
N ASP A 31 6.42 7.45 15.03
CA ASP A 31 5.33 8.17 14.37
C ASP A 31 4.44 7.27 13.52
N THR A 32 4.87 6.03 13.21
CA THR A 32 4.18 5.22 12.21
C THR A 32 3.61 3.91 12.71
N GLY A 33 3.97 3.47 13.92
CA GLY A 33 3.53 2.17 14.41
C GLY A 33 2.02 2.01 14.43
N GLY A 34 1.32 2.94 15.05
CA GLY A 34 -0.14 2.89 15.14
C GLY A 34 -0.81 3.08 13.78
N GLN A 35 -0.28 3.96 12.95
CA GLN A 35 -0.80 4.20 11.62
C GLN A 35 -0.69 2.95 10.74
N THR A 36 0.45 2.28 10.80
CA THR A 36 0.69 1.07 10.01
C THR A 36 -0.33 -0.01 10.36
N LYS A 37 -0.50 -0.26 11.66
CA LYS A 37 -1.48 -1.27 12.10
C LYS A 37 -2.89 -0.87 11.70
N TYR A 38 -3.25 0.39 11.90
CA TYR A 38 -4.59 0.87 11.57
C TYR A 38 -4.92 0.67 10.10
N VAL A 39 -4.02 1.07 9.20
CA VAL A 39 -4.31 1.02 7.77
C VAL A 39 -4.34 -0.43 7.25
N VAL A 40 -3.49 -1.30 7.78
CA VAL A 40 -3.50 -2.72 7.41
C VAL A 40 -4.80 -3.37 7.88
N ASP A 41 -5.19 -3.12 9.13
CA ASP A 41 -6.44 -3.68 9.65
C ASP A 41 -7.66 -3.15 8.90
N LEU A 42 -7.64 -1.87 8.53
CA LEU A 42 -8.72 -1.27 7.76
C LEU A 42 -8.82 -1.92 6.37
N ALA A 43 -7.69 -2.11 5.69
CA ALA A 43 -7.69 -2.74 4.38
C ALA A 43 -8.27 -4.16 4.44
N ARG A 44 -7.89 -4.93 5.45
CA ARG A 44 -8.44 -6.27 5.64
C ARG A 44 -9.94 -6.25 5.87
N ALA A 45 -10.40 -5.37 6.75
CA ALA A 45 -11.81 -5.28 7.08
C ALA A 45 -12.65 -4.87 5.85
N LEU A 46 -12.16 -3.91 5.08
CA LEU A 46 -12.84 -3.50 3.85
C LEU A 46 -12.89 -4.62 2.84
N GLY A 47 -11.83 -5.41 2.72
CA GLY A 47 -11.78 -6.53 1.80
C GLY A 47 -12.72 -7.68 2.16
N GLU A 48 -13.26 -7.69 3.37
CA GLU A 48 -14.21 -8.71 3.81
C GLU A 48 -15.66 -8.32 3.56
N ARG A 49 -15.91 -7.09 3.12
CA ARG A 49 -17.28 -6.63 2.89
C ARG A 49 -17.82 -7.15 1.56
N ASP A 50 -19.09 -7.52 1.56
CA ASP A 50 -19.75 -8.04 0.35
C ASP A 50 -19.91 -6.95 -0.72
N ASP A 51 -20.01 -5.68 -0.31
CA ASP A 51 -20.19 -4.55 -1.23
C ASP A 51 -18.87 -4.00 -1.75
N VAL A 52 -17.76 -4.67 -1.47
CA VAL A 52 -16.44 -4.28 -1.96
C VAL A 52 -15.89 -5.39 -2.85
N ASP A 53 -15.44 -5.03 -4.05
CA ASP A 53 -14.87 -5.98 -5.00
C ASP A 53 -13.36 -6.11 -4.86
N ARG A 54 -12.69 -5.01 -4.51
CA ARG A 54 -11.24 -4.99 -4.44
C ARG A 54 -10.76 -3.83 -3.56
N VAL A 55 -9.72 -4.09 -2.78
CA VAL A 55 -9.03 -3.07 -1.99
C VAL A 55 -7.54 -3.11 -2.34
N ASP A 56 -6.98 -1.97 -2.73
CA ASP A 56 -5.54 -1.83 -2.92
C ASP A 56 -5.02 -0.86 -1.86
N LEU A 57 -4.10 -1.33 -1.04
CA LEU A 57 -3.38 -0.49 -0.09
C LEU A 57 -2.06 -0.12 -0.71
N VAL A 58 -1.95 1.14 -1.13
CA VAL A 58 -0.78 1.65 -1.83
C VAL A 58 0.19 2.28 -0.85
N THR A 59 1.45 1.89 -0.96
CA THR A 59 2.53 2.46 -0.19
C THR A 59 3.78 2.56 -1.07
N ARG A 60 4.84 3.16 -0.57
CA ARG A 60 6.09 3.31 -1.31
C ARG A 60 6.89 2.01 -1.24
N ARG A 61 7.40 1.58 -2.39
CA ARG A 61 8.27 0.40 -2.46
C ARG A 61 9.63 0.77 -1.88
N LEU A 62 10.18 -0.13 -1.06
CA LEU A 62 11.44 0.09 -0.37
C LEU A 62 12.44 -1.00 -0.71
N VAL A 63 13.66 -0.58 -1.08
CA VAL A 63 14.80 -1.48 -1.21
C VAL A 63 15.88 -0.92 -0.30
N ASP A 64 16.08 -1.55 0.86
CA ASP A 64 16.96 -1.02 1.90
C ASP A 64 17.50 -2.19 2.70
N SER A 65 18.82 -2.26 2.83
CA SER A 65 19.45 -3.38 3.55
C SER A 65 19.09 -3.44 5.03
N SER A 66 18.57 -2.34 5.58
CA SER A 66 18.16 -2.28 6.99
C SER A 66 16.74 -2.81 7.23
N VAL A 67 16.00 -3.13 6.16
CA VAL A 67 14.64 -3.64 6.26
C VAL A 67 14.48 -4.91 5.44
N SER A 68 13.39 -5.64 5.69
CA SER A 68 13.12 -6.89 5.01
C SER A 68 12.92 -6.69 3.50
N ASP A 69 13.27 -7.72 2.73
CA ASP A 69 12.99 -7.77 1.29
C ASP A 69 11.50 -7.78 0.97
N ASP A 70 10.65 -8.06 1.95
CA ASP A 70 9.20 -8.00 1.76
C ASP A 70 8.76 -6.64 1.23
N TYR A 71 9.42 -5.58 1.68
CA TYR A 71 9.05 -4.21 1.29
C TYR A 71 9.47 -3.86 -0.14
N ALA A 72 10.24 -4.70 -0.78
CA ALA A 72 10.64 -4.53 -2.17
C ALA A 72 9.68 -5.20 -3.15
N GLN A 73 8.79 -6.04 -2.67
CA GLN A 73 7.84 -6.75 -3.53
C GLN A 73 6.79 -5.77 -4.06
N PRO A 74 6.57 -5.71 -5.38
CA PRO A 74 5.59 -4.77 -5.94
C PRO A 74 4.16 -5.06 -5.51
N LEU A 75 3.85 -6.31 -5.24
CA LEU A 75 2.50 -6.73 -4.89
C LEU A 75 2.57 -7.80 -3.82
N GLU A 76 1.75 -7.66 -2.79
CA GLU A 76 1.66 -8.63 -1.71
C GLU A 76 0.21 -8.84 -1.33
N SER A 77 -0.24 -10.09 -1.30
CA SER A 77 -1.61 -10.39 -0.87
C SER A 77 -1.77 -10.08 0.61
N LEU A 78 -2.82 -9.36 0.95
CA LEU A 78 -3.13 -9.02 2.34
C LEU A 78 -4.23 -9.93 2.89
N SER A 79 -5.33 -10.03 2.18
CA SER A 79 -6.42 -10.97 2.48
C SER A 79 -7.38 -10.96 1.30
N GLY A 80 -8.07 -12.06 1.08
CA GLY A 80 -9.13 -12.18 0.07
C GLY A 80 -9.02 -11.19 -1.08
N LYS A 81 -9.77 -10.11 -0.97
CA LYS A 81 -9.87 -9.07 -2.01
C LYS A 81 -8.91 -7.90 -1.79
N ALA A 82 -8.06 -7.94 -0.76
CA ALA A 82 -7.18 -6.84 -0.40
C ALA A 82 -5.72 -7.19 -0.68
N ASP A 83 -5.04 -6.27 -1.35
CA ASP A 83 -3.60 -6.40 -1.66
C ASP A 83 -2.85 -5.16 -1.20
N ILE A 84 -1.56 -5.35 -0.94
CA ILE A 84 -0.62 -4.24 -0.76
C ILE A 84 0.06 -4.02 -2.11
N VAL A 85 0.01 -2.79 -2.59
CA VAL A 85 0.63 -2.38 -3.85
C VAL A 85 1.74 -1.39 -3.54
N ARG A 86 2.96 -1.73 -3.94
CA ARG A 86 4.12 -0.88 -3.66
C ARG A 86 4.57 -0.18 -4.93
N ILE A 87 4.64 1.14 -4.84
CA ILE A 87 4.92 2.02 -5.98
C ILE A 87 6.25 2.72 -5.74
N ASP A 88 7.09 2.79 -6.78
CA ASP A 88 8.36 3.49 -6.70
C ASP A 88 8.13 5.00 -6.59
N ALA A 89 8.90 5.64 -5.72
CA ALA A 89 8.86 7.09 -5.56
C ALA A 89 10.14 7.55 -4.86
N GLY A 90 10.95 8.34 -5.56
CA GLY A 90 12.21 8.86 -5.03
C GLY A 90 13.21 7.76 -4.72
N PRO A 91 14.03 7.93 -3.67
CA PRO A 91 15.01 6.91 -3.29
C PRO A 91 14.33 5.62 -2.90
N GLU A 92 15.02 4.49 -3.14
CA GLU A 92 14.46 3.19 -2.79
C GLU A 92 14.57 2.89 -1.30
N GLU A 93 15.50 3.54 -0.60
CA GLU A 93 15.70 3.31 0.83
C GLU A 93 14.58 3.93 1.68
N TYR A 94 14.46 3.47 2.91
CA TYR A 94 13.52 4.01 3.88
C TYR A 94 14.03 5.38 4.35
N ILE A 95 13.22 6.41 4.16
CA ILE A 95 13.58 7.79 4.53
C ILE A 95 12.56 8.36 5.53
N PRO A 96 12.97 9.36 6.32
CA PRO A 96 12.03 10.02 7.22
C PRO A 96 10.85 10.62 6.48
N LYS A 97 9.71 10.64 7.15
CA LYS A 97 8.46 11.11 6.57
C LYS A 97 8.58 12.54 6.02
N GLU A 98 9.34 13.39 6.67
CA GLU A 98 9.52 14.79 6.25
C GLU A 98 10.20 14.91 4.90
N GLN A 99 10.98 13.92 4.52
CA GLN A 99 11.68 13.93 3.24
C GLN A 99 10.82 13.42 2.08
N LEU A 100 9.67 12.84 2.38
CA LEU A 100 8.77 12.31 1.34
C LEU A 100 8.09 13.40 0.53
N TRP A 101 7.96 14.61 1.09
CA TRP A 101 7.28 15.70 0.40
C TRP A 101 7.86 15.98 -0.97
N ASP A 102 9.18 15.84 -1.11
CA ASP A 102 9.86 16.11 -2.37
C ASP A 102 9.61 15.01 -3.42
N HIS A 103 9.02 13.89 -3.02
CA HIS A 103 8.84 12.73 -3.89
C HIS A 103 7.37 12.39 -4.14
N LEU A 104 6.44 13.23 -3.67
CA LEU A 104 5.01 12.95 -3.85
C LEU A 104 4.57 13.05 -5.31
N ASP A 105 5.19 13.96 -6.08
CA ASP A 105 4.88 14.04 -7.51
C ASP A 105 5.26 12.76 -8.24
N SER A 106 6.43 12.22 -7.91
CA SER A 106 6.91 10.97 -8.48
C SER A 106 5.98 9.81 -8.10
N LEU A 107 5.57 9.76 -6.83
CA LEU A 107 4.60 8.75 -6.39
C LEU A 107 3.29 8.85 -7.16
N THR A 108 2.78 10.07 -7.29
CA THR A 108 1.52 10.31 -7.98
C THR A 108 1.59 9.86 -9.43
N ASP A 109 2.65 10.25 -10.15
CA ASP A 109 2.81 9.88 -11.56
C ASP A 109 2.90 8.37 -11.72
N ASN A 110 3.68 7.71 -10.87
CA ASN A 110 3.86 6.26 -10.96
C ASN A 110 2.57 5.53 -10.57
N LEU A 111 1.84 6.03 -9.59
CA LEU A 111 0.56 5.44 -9.21
C LEU A 111 -0.47 5.57 -10.34
N VAL A 112 -0.55 6.73 -10.97
CA VAL A 112 -1.47 6.92 -12.09
C VAL A 112 -1.12 5.97 -13.24
N ASN A 113 0.17 5.83 -13.55
CA ASN A 113 0.60 4.88 -14.58
C ASN A 113 0.22 3.45 -14.21
N TRP A 114 0.41 3.06 -12.95
CA TRP A 114 0.04 1.73 -12.49
C TRP A 114 -1.47 1.50 -12.63
N LEU A 115 -2.28 2.49 -12.23
CA LEU A 115 -3.75 2.38 -12.33
C LEU A 115 -4.19 2.22 -13.78
N ASN A 116 -3.54 2.93 -14.71
CA ASN A 116 -3.87 2.86 -16.12
C ASN A 116 -3.52 1.50 -16.73
N GLU A 117 -2.60 0.77 -16.12
CA GLU A 117 -2.19 -0.55 -16.57
C GLU A 117 -3.09 -1.67 -16.04
N GLN A 118 -3.96 -1.36 -15.09
CA GLN A 118 -4.81 -2.37 -14.49
C GLN A 118 -5.99 -2.69 -15.41
N PRO A 119 -6.52 -3.93 -15.33
CA PRO A 119 -7.76 -4.24 -15.99
C PRO A 119 -8.87 -3.31 -15.49
N ARG A 120 -9.85 -3.11 -16.34
CA ARG A 120 -10.99 -2.27 -15.95
C ARG A 120 -11.60 -2.79 -14.66
N MET A 121 -11.78 -1.90 -13.73
CA MET A 121 -12.36 -2.20 -12.41
C MET A 121 -13.70 -1.52 -12.24
#